data_464c8cea59857011ca2196d2ed8b8f6a
#
_entry.id   464c8cea59857011ca2196d2ed8b8f6a
#
_cell.length_a   1.000
_cell.length_b   1.000
_cell.length_c   1.000
_cell.angle_alpha   90.00
_cell.angle_beta   90.00
_cell.angle_gamma   90.00
#
_symmetry.space_group_name_H-M   'P 1'
#
loop_
_entity.id
_entity.type
_entity.pdbx_description
1 polymer ?
#
loop_
_entity_poly.entity_id
_entity_poly.type
_entity_poly.pdbx_seq_one_letter_code
_entity_poly.pdbx_strand_id
1 'polypeptide(L)'
;MEPLKPFSKLHHLSLVVRDLAAAVRFLESTGIGPFVDYPPMREYTQLNVPDEEGFFNTAVKCAMIGPVQLQVVQPGKGRSIYKDFLEQKGEGVFHLGFVVEDIAKSEAEVTAMGLEVLSSGRRDNGSGFAYFDTVDKCGVTLLVRQSPPAK
;
A
#
# COMPACT_ATOMS: atom_id res chain seq x y z
N MET A 1 -19.28 -23.05 -3.97
CA MET A 1 -17.90 -22.62 -3.61
C MET A 1 -18.00 -21.25 -2.95
N GLU A 2 -17.46 -21.13 -1.77
CA GLU A 2 -17.44 -19.85 -1.09
C GLU A 2 -16.56 -18.86 -1.84
N PRO A 3 -16.96 -17.57 -1.96
CA PRO A 3 -16.09 -16.57 -2.55
C PRO A 3 -14.81 -16.41 -1.70
N LEU A 4 -13.70 -16.13 -2.37
CA LEU A 4 -12.44 -15.86 -1.67
C LEU A 4 -12.61 -14.64 -0.77
N LYS A 5 -12.15 -14.76 0.47
CA LYS A 5 -12.17 -13.63 1.40
C LYS A 5 -11.14 -12.59 0.96
N PRO A 6 -11.41 -11.27 1.15
CA PRO A 6 -10.53 -10.21 0.65
C PRO A 6 -9.08 -10.33 1.10
N PHE A 7 -8.82 -10.78 2.32
CA PHE A 7 -7.47 -10.85 2.88
C PHE A 7 -6.91 -12.27 2.86
N SER A 8 -7.01 -12.96 1.72
CA SER A 8 -6.56 -14.35 1.61
C SER A 8 -5.28 -14.54 0.79
N LYS A 9 -4.91 -13.57 -0.07
CA LYS A 9 -3.71 -13.67 -0.91
C LYS A 9 -2.76 -12.52 -0.63
N LEU A 10 -1.75 -12.75 0.20
CA LEU A 10 -0.74 -11.74 0.50
C LEU A 10 0.04 -11.39 -0.76
N HIS A 11 0.14 -10.10 -1.04
CA HIS A 11 0.88 -9.55 -2.17
C HIS A 11 2.14 -8.84 -1.73
N HIS A 12 2.05 -7.98 -0.70
CA HIS A 12 3.19 -7.18 -0.28
C HIS A 12 3.15 -6.80 1.19
N LEU A 13 4.35 -6.45 1.68
CA LEU A 13 4.56 -5.74 2.94
C LEU A 13 5.05 -4.34 2.62
N SER A 14 4.71 -3.36 3.47
CA SER A 14 5.20 -2.00 3.30
C SER A 14 5.92 -1.52 4.55
N LEU A 15 7.12 -0.98 4.33
CA LEU A 15 7.88 -0.26 5.33
C LEU A 15 7.78 1.23 5.05
N VAL A 16 7.60 2.05 6.09
CA VAL A 16 7.69 3.50 5.98
C VAL A 16 8.98 3.94 6.65
N VAL A 17 9.77 4.75 5.94
CA VAL A 17 11.09 5.21 6.37
C VAL A 17 11.25 6.70 6.14
N ARG A 18 12.21 7.31 6.84
CA ARG A 18 12.52 8.73 6.67
C ARG A 18 13.45 9.00 5.49
N ASP A 19 14.34 8.05 5.18
CA ASP A 19 15.32 8.18 4.11
C ASP A 19 15.29 6.93 3.25
N LEU A 20 14.57 7.00 2.13
CA LEU A 20 14.37 5.87 1.22
C LEU A 20 15.69 5.39 0.61
N ALA A 21 16.55 6.32 0.18
CA ALA A 21 17.82 5.96 -0.44
C ALA A 21 18.73 5.21 0.54
N ALA A 22 18.80 5.66 1.77
CA ALA A 22 19.61 5.00 2.82
C ALA A 22 19.05 3.62 3.16
N ALA A 23 17.73 3.50 3.31
CA ALA A 23 17.08 2.22 3.60
C ALA A 23 17.30 1.21 2.47
N VAL A 24 17.14 1.62 1.22
CA VAL A 24 17.36 0.77 0.05
C VAL A 24 18.82 0.30 -0.01
N ARG A 25 19.77 1.21 0.17
CA ARG A 25 21.20 0.83 0.17
C ARG A 25 21.50 -0.22 1.24
N PHE A 26 20.97 -0.01 2.44
CA PHE A 26 21.17 -0.98 3.53
C PHE A 26 20.55 -2.34 3.18
N LEU A 27 19.30 -2.36 2.73
CA LEU A 27 18.62 -3.61 2.38
C LEU A 27 19.35 -4.34 1.26
N GLU A 28 19.76 -3.63 0.22
CA GLU A 28 20.52 -4.24 -0.88
C GLU A 28 21.85 -4.83 -0.41
N SER A 29 22.48 -4.21 0.59
CA SER A 29 23.71 -4.75 1.16
C SER A 29 23.50 -6.09 1.88
N THR A 30 22.28 -6.38 2.31
CA THR A 30 21.93 -7.65 2.95
C THR A 30 21.50 -8.74 1.97
N GLY A 31 21.39 -8.39 0.69
CA GLY A 31 20.91 -9.32 -0.35
C GLY A 31 19.43 -9.17 -0.69
N ILE A 32 18.73 -8.22 -0.05
CA ILE A 32 17.33 -7.92 -0.39
C ILE A 32 17.31 -6.93 -1.54
N GLY A 33 16.81 -7.35 -2.69
CA GLY A 33 16.79 -6.54 -3.89
C GLY A 33 16.95 -7.38 -5.14
N PRO A 34 17.17 -6.77 -6.31
CA PRO A 34 17.31 -5.32 -6.53
C PRO A 34 15.99 -4.58 -6.37
N PHE A 35 16.06 -3.31 -5.96
CA PHE A 35 14.89 -2.44 -5.85
C PHE A 35 14.63 -1.73 -7.17
N VAL A 36 13.35 -1.60 -7.52
CA VAL A 36 12.88 -0.86 -8.69
C VAL A 36 11.85 0.16 -8.26
N ASP A 37 11.63 1.18 -9.09
CA ASP A 37 10.63 2.20 -8.79
C ASP A 37 9.22 1.61 -8.90
N TYR A 38 8.34 2.05 -7.99
CA TYR A 38 6.91 1.80 -8.09
C TYR A 38 6.35 2.61 -9.27
N PRO A 39 5.31 2.11 -9.98
CA PRO A 39 4.67 2.88 -11.04
C PRO A 39 4.22 4.26 -10.56
N PRO A 40 4.20 5.28 -11.44
CA PRO A 40 3.87 6.65 -11.03
C PRO A 40 2.55 6.75 -10.29
N MET A 41 2.55 7.44 -9.15
CA MET A 41 1.35 7.62 -8.33
C MET A 41 0.27 8.39 -9.08
N ARG A 42 0.65 9.20 -10.07
CA ARG A 42 -0.29 9.98 -10.88
C ARG A 42 -1.14 9.13 -11.83
N GLU A 43 -0.85 7.85 -11.97
CA GLU A 43 -1.71 6.91 -12.68
C GLU A 43 -3.06 6.71 -11.98
N TYR A 44 -3.12 6.99 -10.68
CA TYR A 44 -4.36 6.94 -9.91
C TYR A 44 -5.12 8.25 -10.14
N THR A 45 -6.24 8.17 -10.85
CA THR A 45 -7.03 9.34 -11.25
C THR A 45 -8.27 9.54 -10.40
N GLN A 46 -8.73 8.52 -9.69
CA GLN A 46 -9.86 8.60 -8.76
C GLN A 46 -9.31 8.36 -7.35
N LEU A 47 -9.18 9.45 -6.59
CA LEU A 47 -8.53 9.42 -5.29
C LEU A 47 -9.48 9.78 -4.15
N ASN A 48 -9.40 8.99 -3.07
CA ASN A 48 -9.98 9.31 -1.78
C ASN A 48 -8.85 9.24 -0.76
N VAL A 49 -8.13 10.35 -0.63
CA VAL A 49 -6.92 10.46 0.20
C VAL A 49 -7.00 11.74 1.04
N PRO A 50 -6.27 11.82 2.17
CA PRO A 50 -6.28 13.03 3.00
C PRO A 50 -5.84 14.29 2.25
N ASP A 51 -4.88 14.15 1.32
CA ASP A 51 -4.32 15.27 0.57
C ASP A 51 -3.66 14.73 -0.69
N GLU A 52 -4.11 15.19 -1.87
CA GLU A 52 -3.56 14.71 -3.14
C GLU A 52 -2.09 15.05 -3.29
N GLU A 53 -1.65 16.26 -2.84
CA GLU A 53 -0.23 16.62 -2.88
C GLU A 53 0.61 15.62 -2.09
N GLY A 54 0.20 15.30 -0.87
CA GLY A 54 0.91 14.32 -0.04
C GLY A 54 0.97 12.94 -0.68
N PHE A 55 -0.13 12.53 -1.30
CA PHE A 55 -0.17 11.24 -2.00
C PHE A 55 0.81 11.21 -3.18
N PHE A 56 0.78 12.23 -4.05
CA PHE A 56 1.64 12.28 -5.22
C PHE A 56 3.13 12.47 -4.87
N ASN A 57 3.43 13.08 -3.73
CA ASN A 57 4.81 13.28 -3.27
C ASN A 57 5.40 12.08 -2.52
N THR A 58 4.64 11.00 -2.39
CA THR A 58 5.11 9.78 -1.74
C THR A 58 6.03 9.00 -2.68
N ALA A 59 7.25 8.70 -2.23
CA ALA A 59 8.23 7.94 -2.99
C ALA A 59 8.21 6.48 -2.54
N VAL A 60 8.20 5.54 -3.51
CA VAL A 60 8.11 4.11 -3.23
C VAL A 60 9.10 3.36 -4.11
N LYS A 61 9.85 2.44 -3.51
CA LYS A 61 10.66 1.46 -4.23
C LYS A 61 10.29 0.06 -3.78
N CYS A 62 10.40 -0.90 -4.70
CA CYS A 62 9.94 -2.26 -4.49
C CYS A 62 11.01 -3.30 -4.80
N ALA A 63 11.02 -4.39 -4.05
CA ALA A 63 11.83 -5.56 -4.32
C ALA A 63 11.01 -6.82 -4.03
N MET A 64 11.36 -7.92 -4.69
CA MET A 64 10.70 -9.19 -4.40
C MET A 64 11.47 -9.96 -3.33
N ILE A 65 10.74 -10.49 -2.36
CA ILE A 65 11.26 -11.43 -1.37
C ILE A 65 10.48 -12.73 -1.57
N GLY A 66 11.04 -13.65 -2.38
CA GLY A 66 10.27 -14.80 -2.83
C GLY A 66 9.02 -14.34 -3.58
N PRO A 67 7.83 -14.88 -3.25
CA PRO A 67 6.59 -14.47 -3.92
C PRO A 67 5.96 -13.20 -3.37
N VAL A 68 6.54 -12.57 -2.33
CA VAL A 68 5.99 -11.39 -1.66
C VAL A 68 6.81 -10.16 -2.04
N GLN A 69 6.13 -9.08 -2.43
CA GLN A 69 6.78 -7.81 -2.73
C GLN A 69 7.03 -7.04 -1.42
N LEU A 70 8.21 -6.48 -1.30
CA LEU A 70 8.52 -5.50 -0.24
C LEU A 70 8.46 -4.11 -0.85
N GLN A 71 7.63 -3.24 -0.28
CA GLN A 71 7.57 -1.82 -0.65
C GLN A 71 8.23 -1.01 0.45
N VAL A 72 9.12 -0.10 0.08
CA VAL A 72 9.73 0.85 1.02
C VAL A 72 9.27 2.24 0.61
N VAL A 73 8.68 2.97 1.55
CA VAL A 73 7.93 4.19 1.29
C VAL A 73 8.52 5.34 2.09
N GLN A 74 8.73 6.47 1.43
CA GLN A 74 9.14 7.72 2.07
C GLN A 74 8.06 8.77 1.81
N PRO A 75 7.38 9.30 2.86
CA PRO A 75 6.44 10.40 2.67
C PRO A 75 7.19 11.68 2.30
N GLY A 76 6.59 12.46 1.42
CA GLY A 76 7.10 13.76 1.01
C GLY A 76 6.29 14.90 1.57
N LYS A 77 6.31 16.06 0.90
CA LYS A 77 5.55 17.23 1.29
C LYS A 77 4.04 16.96 1.18
N GLY A 78 3.27 17.50 2.13
CA GLY A 78 1.83 17.32 2.19
C GLY A 78 1.42 16.23 3.19
N ARG A 79 0.13 16.11 3.43
CA ARG A 79 -0.41 15.12 4.36
C ARG A 79 -0.59 13.78 3.65
N SER A 80 -0.35 12.69 4.39
CA SER A 80 -0.62 11.33 3.90
C SER A 80 -0.74 10.38 5.07
N ILE A 81 -1.36 9.23 4.85
CA ILE A 81 -1.43 8.18 5.87
C ILE A 81 -0.02 7.64 6.21
N TYR A 82 0.90 7.71 5.25
CA TYR A 82 2.30 7.30 5.47
C TYR A 82 3.01 8.27 6.41
N LYS A 83 2.81 9.57 6.22
CA LYS A 83 3.38 10.59 7.10
C LYS A 83 2.79 10.47 8.51
N ASP A 84 1.49 10.28 8.62
CA ASP A 84 0.82 10.08 9.91
C ASP A 84 1.40 8.87 10.64
N PHE A 85 1.60 7.76 9.94
CA PHE A 85 2.23 6.57 10.52
C PHE A 85 3.63 6.88 11.04
N LEU A 86 4.45 7.53 10.22
CA LEU A 86 5.84 7.86 10.58
C LEU A 86 5.90 8.76 11.83
N GLU A 87 5.01 9.75 11.92
CA GLU A 87 4.95 10.66 13.06
C GLU A 87 4.45 9.99 14.33
N GLN A 88 3.49 9.07 14.21
CA GLN A 88 2.86 8.41 15.36
C GLN A 88 3.63 7.19 15.85
N LYS A 89 4.20 6.41 14.94
CA LYS A 89 4.83 5.12 15.24
C LYS A 89 6.34 5.08 14.99
N GLY A 90 6.86 6.01 14.20
CA GLY A 90 8.25 5.94 13.73
C GLY A 90 8.38 5.01 12.53
N GLU A 91 9.63 4.70 12.15
CA GLU A 91 9.91 3.82 11.03
C GLU A 91 9.52 2.37 11.33
N GLY A 92 9.05 1.65 10.33
CA GLY A 92 8.74 0.23 10.48
C GLY A 92 7.68 -0.27 9.51
N VAL A 93 7.14 -1.45 9.80
CA VAL A 93 6.10 -2.07 9.00
C VAL A 93 4.80 -1.30 9.16
N PHE A 94 4.27 -0.80 8.05
CA PHE A 94 3.02 -0.05 8.04
C PHE A 94 1.83 -0.93 7.70
N HIS A 95 1.90 -1.66 6.56
CA HIS A 95 0.72 -2.41 6.13
C HIS A 95 1.05 -3.74 5.48
N LEU A 96 0.03 -4.60 5.45
CA LEU A 96 0.00 -5.83 4.67
C LEU A 96 -0.97 -5.62 3.52
N GLY A 97 -0.53 -5.92 2.29
CA GLY A 97 -1.35 -5.76 1.10
C GLY A 97 -1.75 -7.11 0.51
N PHE A 98 -3.02 -7.21 0.16
CA PHE A 98 -3.62 -8.45 -0.35
C PHE A 98 -4.19 -8.20 -1.75
N VAL A 99 -3.95 -9.12 -2.67
CA VAL A 99 -4.49 -9.00 -4.03
C VAL A 99 -5.92 -9.53 -4.08
N VAL A 100 -6.78 -8.81 -4.81
CA VAL A 100 -8.16 -9.21 -5.06
C VAL A 100 -8.46 -9.11 -6.55
N GLU A 101 -9.51 -9.79 -7.00
CA GLU A 101 -9.91 -9.76 -8.41
C GLU A 101 -10.78 -8.55 -8.77
N ASP A 102 -11.58 -8.07 -7.81
CA ASP A 102 -12.51 -6.96 -7.99
C ASP A 102 -12.41 -6.04 -6.78
N ILE A 103 -11.68 -4.94 -6.93
CA ILE A 103 -11.41 -4.00 -5.83
C ILE A 103 -12.70 -3.34 -5.32
N ALA A 104 -13.61 -2.96 -6.21
CA ALA A 104 -14.85 -2.31 -5.79
C ALA A 104 -15.72 -3.25 -4.95
N LYS A 105 -15.81 -4.51 -5.34
CA LYS A 105 -16.55 -5.52 -4.60
C LYS A 105 -15.90 -5.81 -3.25
N SER A 106 -14.58 -5.98 -3.23
CA SER A 106 -13.85 -6.26 -2.00
C SER A 106 -13.92 -5.09 -1.03
N GLU A 107 -13.80 -3.85 -1.50
CA GLU A 107 -13.94 -2.67 -0.66
C GLU A 107 -15.33 -2.62 -0.02
N ALA A 108 -16.38 -2.89 -0.80
CA ALA A 108 -17.75 -2.93 -0.29
C ALA A 108 -17.93 -4.04 0.75
N GLU A 109 -17.37 -5.21 0.53
CA GLU A 109 -17.43 -6.32 1.49
C GLU A 109 -16.75 -5.96 2.82
N VAL A 110 -15.59 -5.34 2.74
CA VAL A 110 -14.82 -4.97 3.95
C VAL A 110 -15.50 -3.84 4.70
N THR A 111 -16.04 -2.84 4.01
CA THR A 111 -16.80 -1.76 4.67
C THR A 111 -18.07 -2.28 5.31
N ALA A 112 -18.72 -3.28 4.72
CA ALA A 112 -19.89 -3.94 5.31
C ALA A 112 -19.55 -4.68 6.62
N MET A 113 -18.28 -5.06 6.82
CA MET A 113 -17.80 -5.63 8.08
C MET A 113 -17.61 -4.58 9.18
N GLY A 114 -17.80 -3.30 8.87
CA GLY A 114 -17.64 -2.20 9.82
C GLY A 114 -16.28 -1.53 9.81
N LEU A 115 -15.42 -1.83 8.84
CA LEU A 115 -14.09 -1.21 8.73
C LEU A 115 -14.16 0.03 7.84
N GLU A 116 -13.49 1.11 8.29
CA GLU A 116 -13.43 2.35 7.54
C GLU A 116 -12.27 2.36 6.56
N VAL A 117 -12.48 3.02 5.41
CA VAL A 117 -11.44 3.26 4.42
C VAL A 117 -10.61 4.47 4.86
N LEU A 118 -9.31 4.30 5.01
CA LEU A 118 -8.38 5.39 5.32
C LEU A 118 -7.94 6.14 4.08
N SER A 119 -7.74 5.42 2.98
CA SER A 119 -7.20 5.97 1.75
C SER A 119 -7.49 4.98 0.63
N SER A 120 -7.88 5.48 -0.53
CA SER A 120 -8.11 4.62 -1.68
C SER A 120 -7.82 5.35 -2.99
N GLY A 121 -7.55 4.58 -4.04
CA GLY A 121 -7.32 5.13 -5.37
C GLY A 121 -7.67 4.13 -6.44
N ARG A 122 -8.08 4.64 -7.60
CA ARG A 122 -8.39 3.85 -8.79
C ARG A 122 -7.70 4.46 -9.99
N ARG A 123 -7.19 3.59 -10.87
CA ARG A 123 -6.75 3.97 -12.20
C ARG A 123 -7.95 3.93 -13.16
N ASP A 124 -7.77 4.49 -14.35
CA ASP A 124 -8.84 4.52 -15.37
C ASP A 124 -9.28 3.10 -15.79
N ASN A 125 -8.40 2.12 -15.68
CA ASN A 125 -8.72 0.72 -16.00
C ASN A 125 -9.44 -0.03 -14.88
N GLY A 126 -9.80 0.64 -13.76
CA GLY A 126 -10.49 0.04 -12.63
C GLY A 126 -9.59 -0.59 -11.57
N SER A 127 -8.31 -0.77 -11.85
CA SER A 127 -7.35 -1.27 -10.85
C SER A 127 -7.07 -0.22 -9.77
N GLY A 128 -6.59 -0.65 -8.62
CA GLY A 128 -6.30 0.29 -7.54
C GLY A 128 -6.13 -0.38 -6.20
N PHE A 129 -6.34 0.42 -5.15
CA PHE A 129 -6.10 -0.01 -3.77
C PHE A 129 -7.11 0.62 -2.80
N ALA A 130 -7.23 -0.01 -1.63
CA ALA A 130 -7.94 0.58 -0.49
C ALA A 130 -7.27 0.14 0.81
N TYR A 131 -6.94 1.12 1.65
CA TYR A 131 -6.42 0.94 3.01
C TYR A 131 -7.56 1.00 3.99
N PHE A 132 -7.55 0.08 4.97
CA PHE A 132 -8.60 0.02 5.99
C PHE A 132 -8.04 0.28 7.38
N ASP A 133 -8.87 0.88 8.23
CA ASP A 133 -8.50 1.20 9.62
C ASP A 133 -8.61 -0.05 10.49
N THR A 134 -7.50 -0.79 10.60
CA THR A 134 -7.44 -2.08 11.29
C THR A 134 -6.41 -2.13 12.43
N VAL A 135 -5.66 -1.05 12.66
CA VAL A 135 -4.57 -1.04 13.65
C VAL A 135 -5.07 -1.42 15.05
N ASP A 136 -6.22 -0.88 15.47
CA ASP A 136 -6.78 -1.17 16.79
C ASP A 136 -7.25 -2.63 16.93
N LYS A 137 -7.40 -3.34 15.83
CA LYS A 137 -7.90 -4.71 15.82
C LYS A 137 -6.79 -5.76 15.71
N CYS A 138 -5.72 -5.45 14.98
CA CYS A 138 -4.65 -6.44 14.73
C CYS A 138 -3.24 -5.85 14.72
N GLY A 139 -3.07 -4.56 15.02
CA GLY A 139 -1.76 -3.93 15.14
C GLY A 139 -1.13 -3.49 13.83
N VAL A 140 -1.77 -3.77 12.69
CA VAL A 140 -1.24 -3.41 11.37
C VAL A 140 -2.40 -2.97 10.47
N THR A 141 -2.10 -2.07 9.52
CA THR A 141 -3.08 -1.65 8.52
C THR A 141 -3.19 -2.72 7.44
N LEU A 142 -4.41 -3.07 7.06
CA LEU A 142 -4.68 -4.01 5.97
C LEU A 142 -5.10 -3.25 4.71
N LEU A 143 -4.60 -3.72 3.57
CA LEU A 143 -4.89 -3.13 2.26
C LEU A 143 -5.34 -4.23 1.30
N VAL A 144 -6.29 -3.92 0.42
CA VAL A 144 -6.58 -4.74 -0.75
C VAL A 144 -6.15 -3.99 -2.00
N ARG A 145 -5.71 -4.73 -3.01
CA ARG A 145 -5.34 -4.17 -4.29
C ARG A 145 -5.79 -5.06 -5.44
N GLN A 146 -6.11 -4.42 -6.54
CA GLN A 146 -6.34 -5.10 -7.81
C GLN A 146 -5.25 -4.64 -8.77
N SER A 147 -4.53 -5.61 -9.34
CA SER A 147 -3.49 -5.32 -10.34
C SER A 147 -4.11 -4.86 -11.65
N PRO A 148 -3.38 -4.04 -12.45
CA PRO A 148 -3.83 -3.70 -13.78
C PRO A 148 -4.08 -4.96 -14.62
N PRO A 149 -5.01 -4.91 -15.59
CA PRO A 149 -5.21 -6.05 -16.49
C PRO A 149 -3.93 -6.41 -17.23
N ALA A 150 -3.74 -7.71 -17.50
CA ALA A 150 -2.63 -8.17 -18.32
C ALA A 150 -2.74 -7.59 -19.74
N LYS A 151 -1.61 -7.17 -20.31
CA LYS A 151 -1.57 -6.66 -21.68
C LYS A 151 -1.54 -7.80 -22.67
#